data_98d1e0d4eb949ac9946225d6091b3df9
#
_entry.id   98d1e0d4eb949ac9946225d6091b3df9
#
_cell.length_a   1.000
_cell.length_b   1.000
_cell.length_c   1.000
_cell.angle_alpha   90.00
_cell.angle_beta   90.00
_cell.angle_gamma   90.00
#
_symmetry.space_group_name_H-M   'P 1'
#
loop_
_entity.id
_entity.type
_entity.pdbx_description
1 polymer ?
#
loop_
_entity_poly.entity_id
_entity_poly.type
_entity_poly.pdbx_seq_one_letter_code
_entity_poly.pdbx_strand_id
1 'polypeptide(L)'
;GEVVGAMKRQGAEGDFRSNLHQGGSATAYKLNRKEKATALAAARAMGLGVCGVDMIPSSRGPLVMEVNSSPGLEGIEKSTNINIAAKIMEYIEKSIKPTCSINPQKRKIKKDNIGA
;
A
#
# COMPACT_ATOMS: atom_id res chain seq x y z
N GLY A 1 4.04 -8.25 9.01
CA GLY A 1 3.66 -7.63 7.75
C GLY A 1 3.22 -8.65 6.72
N GLU A 2 2.41 -8.24 5.80
CA GLU A 2 1.93 -9.09 4.72
C GLU A 2 1.87 -8.33 3.39
N VAL A 3 1.99 -9.05 2.30
CA VAL A 3 1.72 -8.51 0.97
C VAL A 3 0.24 -8.72 0.65
N VAL A 4 -0.50 -7.64 0.47
CA VAL A 4 -1.95 -7.69 0.22
C VAL A 4 -2.31 -7.80 -1.26
N GLY A 5 -1.41 -7.45 -2.14
CA GLY A 5 -1.60 -7.57 -3.58
C GLY A 5 -0.30 -7.33 -4.33
N ALA A 6 -0.19 -7.90 -5.51
CA ALA A 6 0.92 -7.68 -6.39
C ALA A 6 0.47 -7.68 -7.86
N MET A 7 1.10 -6.85 -8.65
CA MET A 7 0.87 -6.78 -10.08
C MET A 7 2.19 -6.75 -10.84
N LYS A 8 2.17 -7.25 -12.04
CA LYS A 8 3.26 -7.12 -13.00
C LYS A 8 2.89 -6.05 -14.02
N ARG A 9 3.73 -5.06 -14.15
CA ARG A 9 3.60 -4.03 -15.18
C ARG A 9 4.50 -4.34 -16.35
N GLN A 10 4.00 -4.07 -17.54
CA GLN A 10 4.75 -4.21 -18.79
C GLN A 10 4.54 -2.94 -19.60
N GLY A 11 5.63 -2.38 -20.13
CA GLY A 11 5.57 -1.25 -21.03
C GLY A 11 4.90 -1.59 -22.37
N ALA A 12 4.49 -0.55 -23.10
CA ALA A 12 4.04 -0.73 -24.47
C ALA A 12 5.15 -1.35 -25.33
N GLU A 13 4.77 -2.04 -26.41
CA GLU A 13 5.72 -2.65 -27.33
C GLU A 13 6.72 -1.59 -27.83
N GLY A 14 8.01 -1.87 -27.68
CA GLY A 14 9.09 -0.96 -28.05
C GLY A 14 9.40 0.16 -27.03
N ASP A 15 8.65 0.28 -25.94
CA ASP A 15 8.90 1.24 -24.87
C ASP A 15 9.45 0.52 -23.62
N PHE A 16 10.59 0.97 -23.11
CA PHE A 16 11.17 0.44 -21.87
C PHE A 16 10.44 0.91 -20.60
N ARG A 17 9.56 1.91 -20.72
CA ARG A 17 8.78 2.44 -19.61
C ARG A 17 7.50 1.64 -19.40
N SER A 18 7.25 1.23 -18.18
CA SER A 18 6.04 0.47 -17.81
C SER A 18 4.93 1.34 -17.22
N ASN A 19 4.88 2.61 -17.60
CA ASN A 19 3.85 3.53 -17.11
C ASN A 19 2.50 3.22 -17.75
N LEU A 20 1.48 2.94 -16.93
CA LEU A 20 0.13 2.60 -17.38
C LEU A 20 -0.53 3.73 -18.18
N HIS A 21 -0.19 4.99 -17.88
CA HIS A 21 -0.72 6.15 -18.62
C HIS A 21 -0.10 6.33 -20.01
N GLN A 22 0.93 5.57 -20.34
CA GLN A 22 1.63 5.62 -21.64
C GLN A 22 1.49 4.32 -22.44
N GLY A 23 0.36 3.61 -22.29
CA GLY A 23 0.09 2.37 -23.03
C GLY A 23 0.67 1.11 -22.40
N GLY A 24 1.16 1.20 -21.18
CA GLY A 24 1.57 0.03 -20.41
C GLY A 24 0.36 -0.80 -19.94
N SER A 25 0.60 -2.06 -19.63
CA SER A 25 -0.40 -2.98 -19.08
C SER A 25 0.01 -3.47 -17.71
N ALA A 26 -0.98 -3.86 -16.90
CA ALA A 26 -0.77 -4.47 -15.61
C ALA A 26 -1.67 -5.70 -15.46
N THR A 27 -1.09 -6.74 -14.89
CA THR A 27 -1.80 -8.00 -14.61
C THR A 27 -1.54 -8.42 -13.17
N ALA A 28 -2.50 -9.12 -12.56
CA ALA A 28 -2.29 -9.73 -11.27
C ALA A 28 -1.07 -10.67 -11.32
N TYR A 29 -0.26 -10.62 -10.30
CA TYR A 29 0.97 -11.39 -10.21
C TYR A 29 1.09 -12.08 -8.86
N LYS A 30 1.47 -13.34 -8.88
CA LYS A 30 1.74 -14.10 -7.65
C LYS A 30 3.23 -14.03 -7.35
N LEU A 31 3.59 -13.35 -6.28
CA LEU A 31 4.97 -13.26 -5.82
C LEU A 31 5.49 -14.64 -5.40
N ASN A 32 6.72 -14.93 -5.77
CA ASN A 32 7.43 -16.05 -5.18
C ASN A 32 7.92 -15.69 -3.76
N ARG A 33 8.46 -16.68 -3.08
CA ARG A 33 8.90 -16.52 -1.68
C ARG A 33 9.99 -15.44 -1.53
N LYS A 34 10.93 -15.40 -2.45
CA LYS A 34 12.06 -14.45 -2.43
C LYS A 34 11.60 -13.02 -2.69
N GLU A 35 10.72 -12.83 -3.66
CA GLU A 35 10.13 -11.54 -3.98
C GLU A 35 9.31 -10.99 -2.79
N LYS A 36 8.51 -11.85 -2.18
CA LYS A 36 7.73 -11.49 -0.99
C LYS A 36 8.62 -11.08 0.19
N ALA A 37 9.66 -11.86 0.46
CA ALA A 37 10.62 -11.56 1.53
C ALA A 37 11.36 -10.23 1.26
N THR A 38 11.74 -9.98 0.02
CA THR A 38 12.41 -8.73 -0.39
C THR A 38 11.50 -7.52 -0.21
N ALA A 39 10.25 -7.61 -0.62
CA ALA A 39 9.28 -6.53 -0.44
C ALA A 39 9.04 -6.21 1.04
N LEU A 40 8.86 -7.22 1.86
CA LEU A 40 8.65 -7.03 3.31
C LEU A 40 9.89 -6.46 4.00
N ALA A 41 11.08 -6.89 3.59
CA ALA A 41 12.34 -6.35 4.11
C ALA A 41 12.51 -4.88 3.75
N ALA A 42 12.17 -4.49 2.52
CA ALA A 42 12.22 -3.09 2.07
C ALA A 42 11.26 -2.21 2.89
N ALA A 43 10.03 -2.66 3.09
CA ALA A 43 9.04 -1.94 3.91
C ALA A 43 9.52 -1.74 5.35
N ARG A 44 10.08 -2.78 5.96
CA ARG A 44 10.65 -2.70 7.32
C ARG A 44 11.85 -1.76 7.40
N ALA A 45 12.74 -1.82 6.42
CA ALA A 45 13.93 -0.95 6.38
C ALA A 45 13.55 0.53 6.31
N MET A 46 12.45 0.85 5.63
CA MET A 46 11.91 2.21 5.53
C MET A 46 10.98 2.59 6.69
N GLY A 47 10.67 1.66 7.59
CA GLY A 47 9.79 1.91 8.72
C GLY A 47 8.34 2.20 8.34
N LEU A 48 7.89 1.70 7.19
CA LEU A 48 6.55 1.98 6.66
C LEU A 48 5.57 0.87 7.00
N GLY A 49 4.42 1.24 7.55
CA GLY A 49 3.32 0.32 7.82
C GLY A 49 2.53 -0.05 6.58
N VAL A 50 2.40 0.89 5.65
CA VAL A 50 1.77 0.71 4.33
C VAL A 50 2.67 1.33 3.28
N CYS A 51 2.97 0.60 2.23
CA CYS A 51 3.78 1.12 1.11
C CYS A 51 3.58 0.28 -0.16
N GLY A 52 3.92 0.89 -1.29
CA GLY A 52 4.16 0.18 -2.53
C GLY A 52 5.66 -0.09 -2.68
N VAL A 53 6.01 -1.26 -3.15
CA VAL A 53 7.40 -1.64 -3.43
C VAL A 53 7.51 -2.04 -4.89
N ASP A 54 8.30 -1.30 -5.65
CA ASP A 54 8.59 -1.61 -7.04
C ASP A 54 9.88 -2.40 -7.14
N MET A 55 9.82 -3.55 -7.80
CA MET A 55 10.95 -4.45 -7.98
C MET A 55 11.10 -4.85 -9.45
N ILE A 56 12.32 -5.17 -9.82
CA ILE A 56 12.64 -5.80 -11.11
C ILE A 56 13.37 -7.11 -10.89
N PRO A 57 13.19 -8.10 -11.78
CA PRO A 57 13.96 -9.32 -11.73
C PRO A 57 15.41 -9.07 -12.15
N SER A 58 16.34 -9.83 -11.59
CA SER A 58 17.74 -9.83 -12.00
C SER A 58 18.35 -11.22 -11.81
N SER A 59 19.56 -11.41 -12.33
CA SER A 59 20.33 -12.64 -12.12
C SER A 59 20.67 -12.90 -10.64
N ARG A 60 20.61 -11.86 -9.81
CA ARG A 60 20.83 -11.94 -8.36
C ARG A 60 19.54 -12.03 -7.55
N GLY A 61 18.39 -12.16 -8.22
CA GLY A 61 17.08 -12.15 -7.62
C GLY A 61 16.36 -10.81 -7.78
N PRO A 62 15.25 -10.58 -7.08
CA PRO A 62 14.50 -9.34 -7.18
C PRO A 62 15.32 -8.16 -6.62
N LEU A 63 15.34 -7.06 -7.36
CA LEU A 63 15.96 -5.80 -6.96
C LEU A 63 14.88 -4.76 -6.69
N VAL A 64 14.97 -4.09 -5.54
CA VAL A 64 14.07 -3.00 -5.20
C VAL A 64 14.48 -1.75 -5.98
N MET A 65 13.53 -1.18 -6.70
CA MET A 65 13.71 0.07 -7.44
C MET A 65 13.22 1.27 -6.65
N GLU A 66 12.08 1.12 -6.00
CA GLU A 66 11.41 2.21 -5.30
C GLU A 66 10.54 1.67 -4.16
N VAL A 67 10.49 2.42 -3.07
CA VAL A 67 9.52 2.22 -1.99
C VAL A 67 8.70 3.50 -1.87
N ASN A 68 7.39 3.39 -2.08
CA ASN A 68 6.48 4.52 -2.09
C ASN A 68 5.57 4.49 -0.85
N SER A 69 5.64 5.52 -0.03
CA SER A 69 4.81 5.65 1.18
C SER A 69 3.36 6.02 0.90
N SER A 70 3.06 6.51 -0.28
CA SER A 70 1.71 6.92 -0.71
C SER A 70 1.38 6.34 -2.09
N PRO A 71 1.30 5.01 -2.20
CA PRO A 71 1.08 4.36 -3.48
C PRO A 71 -0.30 4.67 -4.05
N GLY A 72 -0.38 4.90 -5.35
CA GLY A 72 -1.65 4.92 -6.07
C GLY A 72 -2.24 3.51 -6.08
N LEU A 73 -3.54 3.40 -5.82
CA LEU A 73 -4.20 2.10 -5.67
C LEU A 73 -4.97 1.65 -6.91
N GLU A 74 -5.26 2.54 -7.84
CA GLU A 74 -6.11 2.27 -9.00
C GLU A 74 -5.61 1.09 -9.83
N GLY A 75 -4.34 1.10 -10.20
CA GLY A 75 -3.76 0.05 -11.05
C GLY A 75 -3.75 -1.32 -10.40
N ILE A 76 -3.36 -1.39 -9.14
CA ILE A 76 -3.29 -2.67 -8.42
C ILE A 76 -4.69 -3.20 -8.07
N GLU A 77 -5.63 -2.35 -7.72
CA GLU A 77 -7.01 -2.76 -7.48
C GLU A 77 -7.69 -3.30 -8.73
N LYS A 78 -7.50 -2.64 -9.88
CA LYS A 78 -8.00 -3.12 -11.17
C LYS A 78 -7.37 -4.45 -11.58
N SER A 79 -6.06 -4.58 -11.42
CA SER A 79 -5.32 -5.77 -11.86
C SER A 79 -5.58 -7.00 -11.02
N THR A 80 -5.73 -6.82 -9.71
CA THR A 80 -5.87 -7.91 -8.75
C THR A 80 -7.31 -8.20 -8.37
N ASN A 81 -8.22 -7.28 -8.64
CA ASN A 81 -9.61 -7.31 -8.16
C ASN A 81 -9.71 -7.44 -6.63
N ILE A 82 -8.73 -6.89 -5.93
CA ILE A 82 -8.68 -6.82 -4.47
C ILE A 82 -8.95 -5.39 -4.04
N ASN A 83 -9.80 -5.19 -3.04
CA ASN A 83 -10.01 -3.89 -2.43
C ASN A 83 -8.83 -3.57 -1.49
N ILE A 84 -7.77 -3.02 -2.05
CA ILE A 84 -6.56 -2.68 -1.30
C ILE A 84 -6.84 -1.58 -0.27
N ALA A 85 -7.68 -0.61 -0.62
CA ALA A 85 -8.07 0.46 0.31
C ALA A 85 -8.72 -0.11 1.58
N ALA A 86 -9.59 -1.10 1.46
CA ALA A 86 -10.20 -1.78 2.61
C ALA A 86 -9.15 -2.50 3.46
N LYS A 87 -8.18 -3.15 2.84
CA LYS A 87 -7.05 -3.81 3.55
C LYS A 87 -6.22 -2.81 4.34
N ILE A 88 -5.96 -1.64 3.78
CA ILE A 88 -5.26 -0.55 4.46
C ILE A 88 -6.06 -0.05 5.66
N MET A 89 -7.37 0.13 5.51
CA MET A 89 -8.23 0.57 6.61
C MET A 89 -8.28 -0.46 7.74
N GLU A 90 -8.37 -1.75 7.43
CA GLU A 90 -8.29 -2.82 8.43
C GLU A 90 -6.96 -2.79 9.20
N TYR A 91 -5.85 -2.58 8.49
CA TYR A 91 -4.54 -2.44 9.10
C TYR A 91 -4.47 -1.25 10.06
N ILE A 92 -4.99 -0.10 9.66
CA ILE A 92 -5.03 1.10 10.49
C ILE A 92 -5.86 0.84 11.75
N GLU A 93 -7.03 0.25 11.63
CA GLU A 93 -7.90 -0.08 12.77
C GLU A 93 -7.20 -0.99 13.78
N LYS A 94 -6.51 -2.02 13.31
CA LYS A 94 -5.76 -2.95 14.18
C LYS A 94 -4.52 -2.33 14.81
N SER A 95 -3.93 -1.32 14.17
CA SER A 95 -2.70 -0.66 14.61
C SER A 95 -2.95 0.46 15.61
N ILE A 96 -4.15 1.01 15.63
CA ILE A 96 -4.56 2.03 16.59
C ILE A 96 -4.89 1.34 17.92
N LYS A 97 -3.99 1.46 18.89
CA LYS A 97 -4.33 1.14 20.27
C LYS A 97 -5.28 2.24 20.77
N PRO A 98 -6.42 1.88 21.39
CA PRO A 98 -7.28 2.89 22.00
C PRO A 98 -6.50 3.51 23.19
N THR A 99 -5.80 4.60 22.93
CA THR A 99 -5.06 5.36 23.95
C THR A 99 -5.98 6.24 24.78
N CYS A 100 -7.26 6.31 24.40
CA CYS A 100 -8.25 7.08 25.12
C CYS A 100 -9.59 6.33 25.09
N SER A 101 -10.01 5.81 26.22
CA SER A 101 -11.43 5.57 26.43
C SER A 101 -12.10 6.95 26.39
N ILE A 102 -12.63 7.33 25.24
CA ILE A 102 -13.50 8.49 25.15
C ILE A 102 -14.71 8.13 25.98
N ASN A 103 -14.70 8.55 27.24
CA ASN A 103 -15.88 8.44 28.08
C ASN A 103 -16.95 9.35 27.47
N PRO A 104 -18.03 8.81 26.90
CA PRO A 104 -19.06 9.63 26.27
C PRO A 104 -19.67 10.65 27.22
N GLN A 105 -19.59 10.39 28.53
CA GLN A 105 -20.13 11.29 29.56
C GLN A 105 -19.28 12.55 29.79
N LYS A 106 -18.03 12.58 29.34
CA LYS A 106 -17.20 13.79 29.44
C LYS A 106 -17.33 14.74 28.24
N ARG A 107 -18.09 14.36 27.22
CA ARG A 107 -18.49 15.26 26.13
C ARG A 107 -19.81 15.99 26.44
N LYS A 108 -19.99 16.49 27.63
CA LYS A 108 -20.86 17.65 27.80
C LYS A 108 -20.12 18.84 27.19
N ILE A 109 -20.35 19.07 25.92
CA ILE A 109 -20.09 20.38 25.32
C ILE A 109 -20.81 21.35 26.25
N LYS A 110 -20.06 22.16 26.95
CA LYS A 110 -20.65 23.30 27.64
C LYS A 110 -21.29 24.15 26.55
N LYS A 111 -22.60 24.04 26.42
CA LYS A 111 -23.38 24.87 25.52
C LYS A 111 -23.36 26.35 25.91
N ASP A 112 -22.67 26.65 27.01
CA ASP A 112 -22.76 27.93 27.67
C ASP A 112 -21.82 29.03 27.13
N ASN A 113 -21.00 28.67 26.10
CA ASN A 113 -20.05 29.61 25.51
C ASN A 113 -20.23 29.78 24.00
N ILE A 114 -21.34 29.36 23.45
CA ILE A 114 -21.70 29.67 22.06
C ILE A 114 -22.81 30.71 22.08
N GLY A 115 -22.41 31.93 22.00
CA GLY A 115 -23.28 32.98 21.67
C GLY A 115 -23.54 33.94 22.83
N ALA A 116 -23.15 34.97 22.61
CA ALA A 116 -23.87 36.19 22.72
C ALA A 116 -23.31 37.11 21.67
#